data_fc87bf6b18915098c357fe00d57c0750
#
_entry.id   fc87bf6b18915098c357fe00d57c0750
#
_cell.length_a   1.000
_cell.length_b   1.000
_cell.length_c   1.000
_cell.angle_alpha   90.00
_cell.angle_beta   90.00
_cell.angle_gamma   90.00
#
_symmetry.space_group_name_H-M   'P 1'
#
loop_
_entity.id
_entity.type
_entity.pdbx_description
1 polymer ?
#
loop_
_entity_poly.entity_id
_entity_poly.type
_entity_poly.pdbx_seq_one_letter_code
_entity_poly.pdbx_strand_id
1 'polypeptide(L)'
;MIKEAIKKLVAGNDLTFDEAAQVMDEMFSDTATQSQMAAYLTALRIKGETIDEITASAQVMREKALHIKPNRDVLDIVGTGGDGTGTFNISTTAAFIIASAGIPVAKHGNRSMSSKSGSA
;
A
#
# COMPACT_ATOMS: atom_id res chain seq x y z
N MET A 1 14.38 14.36 5.51
CA MET A 1 13.25 14.72 4.60
C MET A 1 11.88 14.61 5.27
N ILE A 2 11.53 13.51 5.97
CA ILE A 2 10.17 13.30 6.53
C ILE A 2 9.70 14.44 7.48
N LYS A 3 10.60 15.00 8.31
CA LYS A 3 10.23 16.11 9.21
C LYS A 3 9.84 17.39 8.47
N GLU A 4 10.54 17.71 7.40
CA GLU A 4 10.27 18.85 6.54
C GLU A 4 8.95 18.64 5.76
N ALA A 5 8.74 17.44 5.25
CA ALA A 5 7.51 17.06 4.58
C ALA A 5 6.29 17.18 5.51
N ILE A 6 6.39 16.69 6.77
CA ILE A 6 5.31 16.85 7.75
C ILE A 6 4.97 18.34 7.97
N LYS A 7 5.98 19.20 8.14
CA LYS A 7 5.76 20.65 8.31
C LYS A 7 5.04 21.26 7.11
N LYS A 8 5.44 20.86 5.89
CA LYS A 8 4.88 21.33 4.64
C LYS A 8 3.40 20.92 4.50
N LEU A 9 3.10 19.64 4.78
CA LEU A 9 1.75 19.10 4.73
C LEU A 9 0.81 19.72 5.78
N VAL A 10 1.30 19.91 7.02
CA VAL A 10 0.52 20.55 8.09
C VAL A 10 0.21 22.01 7.76
N ALA A 11 1.06 22.69 7.00
CA ALA A 11 0.80 24.03 6.47
C ALA A 11 -0.15 24.04 5.25
N GLY A 12 -0.67 22.88 4.82
CA GLY A 12 -1.58 22.74 3.70
C GLY A 12 -0.90 22.78 2.32
N ASN A 13 0.43 22.63 2.24
CA ASN A 13 1.16 22.67 0.99
C ASN A 13 1.42 21.25 0.46
N ASP A 14 1.39 21.12 -0.87
CA ASP A 14 1.66 19.88 -1.56
C ASP A 14 3.15 19.56 -1.58
N LEU A 15 3.48 18.28 -1.56
CA LEU A 15 4.83 17.80 -1.84
C LEU A 15 5.02 17.68 -3.35
N THR A 16 6.25 17.93 -3.80
CA THR A 16 6.64 17.52 -5.15
C THR A 16 6.78 16.00 -5.22
N PHE A 17 6.79 15.46 -6.44
CA PHE A 17 7.05 14.04 -6.67
C PHE A 17 8.33 13.57 -5.97
N ASP A 18 9.44 14.32 -6.13
CA ASP A 18 10.73 13.95 -5.54
C ASP A 18 10.72 14.00 -4.01
N GLU A 19 10.04 14.98 -3.41
CA GLU A 19 9.88 15.07 -1.95
C GLU A 19 9.10 13.87 -1.41
N ALA A 20 7.98 13.51 -2.05
CA ALA A 20 7.17 12.36 -1.65
C ALA A 20 7.94 11.03 -1.83
N ALA A 21 8.68 10.88 -2.93
CA ALA A 21 9.53 9.72 -3.16
C ALA A 21 10.61 9.57 -2.09
N GLN A 22 11.30 10.66 -1.73
CA GLN A 22 12.33 10.63 -0.68
C GLN A 22 11.77 10.28 0.70
N VAL A 23 10.58 10.78 1.05
CA VAL A 23 9.93 10.41 2.32
C VAL A 23 9.59 8.93 2.33
N MET A 24 9.06 8.42 1.23
CA MET A 24 8.72 7.02 1.12
C MET A 24 9.97 6.13 1.21
N ASP A 25 11.08 6.53 0.59
CA ASP A 25 12.37 5.83 0.71
C ASP A 25 12.88 5.80 2.16
N GLU A 26 12.79 6.94 2.89
CA GLU A 26 13.13 7.00 4.32
C GLU A 26 12.27 6.04 5.16
N MET A 27 10.99 5.90 4.84
CA MET A 27 10.07 4.98 5.54
C MET A 27 10.44 3.51 5.32
N PHE A 28 10.87 3.14 4.12
CA PHE A 28 11.29 1.77 3.78
C PHE A 28 12.75 1.44 4.19
N SER A 29 13.55 2.46 4.50
CA SER A 29 14.96 2.28 4.90
C SER A 29 15.15 2.26 6.43
N ASP A 30 14.08 2.13 7.20
CA ASP A 30 14.06 2.14 8.68
C ASP A 30 14.70 3.40 9.31
N THR A 31 14.83 4.48 8.54
CA THR A 31 15.38 5.75 9.04
C THR A 31 14.31 6.65 9.65
N ALA A 32 13.04 6.42 9.32
CA ALA A 32 11.91 7.11 9.91
C ALA A 32 11.36 6.34 11.12
N THR A 33 11.04 7.08 12.20
CA THR A 33 10.38 6.48 13.37
C THR A 33 8.90 6.22 13.11
N GLN A 34 8.29 5.29 13.84
CA GLN A 34 6.85 5.01 13.75
C GLN A 34 6.00 6.26 13.97
N SER A 35 6.40 7.13 14.91
CA SER A 35 5.71 8.39 15.17
C SER A 35 5.80 9.36 13.98
N GLN A 36 6.93 9.41 13.29
CA GLN A 36 7.09 10.23 12.08
C GLN A 36 6.25 9.69 10.93
N MET A 37 6.21 8.38 10.74
CA MET A 37 5.36 7.74 9.73
C MET A 37 3.89 8.04 9.98
N ALA A 38 3.42 7.87 11.23
CA ALA A 38 2.05 8.17 11.61
C ALA A 38 1.70 9.65 11.37
N ALA A 39 2.58 10.57 11.79
CA ALA A 39 2.39 12.00 11.60
C ALA A 39 2.34 12.38 10.11
N TYR A 40 3.22 11.81 9.29
CA TYR A 40 3.26 12.04 7.84
C TYR A 40 1.96 11.58 7.16
N LEU A 41 1.55 10.32 7.41
CA LEU A 41 0.34 9.76 6.80
C LEU A 41 -0.91 10.50 7.24
N THR A 42 -0.99 10.91 8.51
CA THR A 42 -2.11 11.69 9.02
C THR A 42 -2.16 13.08 8.39
N ALA A 43 -1.03 13.77 8.31
CA ALA A 43 -0.96 15.10 7.68
C ALA A 43 -1.30 15.04 6.19
N LEU A 44 -0.80 14.04 5.47
CA LEU A 44 -1.10 13.79 4.07
C LEU A 44 -2.61 13.57 3.86
N ARG A 45 -3.22 12.72 4.71
CA ARG A 45 -4.66 12.44 4.66
C ARG A 45 -5.52 13.66 4.96
N ILE A 46 -5.14 14.49 5.94
CA ILE A 46 -5.89 15.73 6.30
C ILE A 46 -5.82 16.76 5.19
N LYS A 47 -4.63 16.94 4.59
CA LYS A 47 -4.42 17.85 3.46
C LYS A 47 -5.19 17.38 2.20
N GLY A 48 -5.27 16.10 1.99
CA GLY A 48 -5.71 15.46 0.74
C GLY A 48 -4.53 15.21 -0.19
N GLU A 49 -4.43 14.00 -0.69
CA GLU A 49 -3.32 13.54 -1.51
C GLU A 49 -3.40 14.11 -2.93
N THR A 50 -2.26 14.50 -3.51
CA THR A 50 -2.16 14.85 -4.93
C THR A 50 -1.79 13.62 -5.78
N ILE A 51 -1.96 13.75 -7.11
CA ILE A 51 -1.56 12.70 -8.06
C ILE A 51 -0.07 12.42 -7.96
N ASP A 52 0.76 13.46 -7.84
CA ASP A 52 2.22 13.32 -7.75
C ASP A 52 2.62 12.60 -6.46
N GLU A 53 2.02 12.95 -5.33
CA GLU A 53 2.28 12.31 -4.03
C GLU A 53 1.90 10.81 -4.03
N ILE A 54 0.74 10.47 -4.62
CA ILE A 54 0.30 9.08 -4.75
C ILE A 54 1.22 8.32 -5.70
N THR A 55 1.55 8.90 -6.85
CA THR A 55 2.35 8.24 -7.88
C THR A 55 3.78 7.98 -7.39
N ALA A 56 4.40 8.97 -6.75
CA ALA A 56 5.73 8.84 -6.15
C ALA A 56 5.76 7.74 -5.09
N SER A 57 4.76 7.75 -4.20
CA SER A 57 4.65 6.74 -3.15
C SER A 57 4.51 5.33 -3.73
N ALA A 58 3.62 5.16 -4.70
CA ALA A 58 3.39 3.87 -5.36
C ALA A 58 4.63 3.37 -6.11
N GLN A 59 5.37 4.27 -6.76
CA GLN A 59 6.60 3.92 -7.47
C GLN A 59 7.66 3.37 -6.50
N VAL A 60 7.96 4.09 -5.43
CA VAL A 60 8.95 3.64 -4.43
C VAL A 60 8.52 2.33 -3.77
N MET A 61 7.22 2.19 -3.42
CA MET A 61 6.70 0.92 -2.90
C MET A 61 6.93 -0.25 -3.84
N ARG A 62 6.70 -0.06 -5.14
CA ARG A 62 6.94 -1.09 -6.16
C ARG A 62 8.42 -1.44 -6.30
N GLU A 63 9.30 -0.44 -6.26
CA GLU A 63 10.76 -0.63 -6.35
C GLU A 63 11.32 -1.39 -5.14
N LYS A 64 10.76 -1.12 -3.94
CA LYS A 64 11.18 -1.77 -2.69
C LYS A 64 10.50 -3.11 -2.43
N ALA A 65 9.43 -3.42 -3.15
CA ALA A 65 8.68 -4.66 -2.95
C ALA A 65 9.54 -5.90 -3.27
N LEU A 66 9.34 -6.95 -2.49
CA LEU A 66 9.92 -8.25 -2.80
C LEU A 66 9.18 -8.87 -3.99
N HIS A 67 9.85 -8.90 -5.14
CA HIS A 67 9.29 -9.44 -6.37
C HIS A 67 9.39 -10.96 -6.41
N ILE A 68 8.26 -11.63 -6.56
CA ILE A 68 8.22 -13.04 -6.95
C ILE A 68 8.30 -13.14 -8.48
N LYS A 69 9.09 -14.10 -8.97
CA LYS A 69 9.22 -14.38 -10.41
C LYS A 69 8.71 -15.78 -10.69
N PRO A 70 7.40 -15.96 -10.91
CA PRO A 70 6.85 -17.27 -11.26
C PRO A 70 7.42 -17.71 -12.62
N ASN A 71 7.55 -19.02 -12.81
CA ASN A 71 8.01 -19.62 -14.06
C ASN A 71 6.91 -19.77 -15.13
N ARG A 72 5.73 -19.24 -14.86
CA ARG A 72 4.55 -19.22 -15.74
C ARG A 72 3.68 -18.02 -15.42
N ASP A 73 2.74 -17.73 -16.30
CA ASP A 73 1.73 -16.71 -16.04
C ASP A 73 0.86 -17.12 -14.86
N VAL A 74 0.62 -16.19 -13.97
CA VAL A 74 -0.22 -16.35 -12.77
C VAL A 74 -1.23 -15.23 -12.69
N LEU A 75 -2.39 -15.53 -12.14
CA LEU A 75 -3.42 -14.55 -11.87
C LEU A 75 -3.29 -14.05 -10.43
N ASP A 76 -3.25 -12.73 -10.23
CA ASP A 76 -3.40 -12.11 -8.91
C ASP A 76 -4.85 -11.67 -8.70
N ILE A 77 -5.38 -11.95 -7.51
CA ILE A 77 -6.75 -11.58 -7.12
C ILE A 77 -6.66 -10.82 -5.82
N VAL A 78 -6.82 -9.50 -5.91
CA VAL A 78 -6.74 -8.63 -4.74
C VAL A 78 -7.84 -7.58 -4.78
N GLY A 79 -8.44 -7.32 -3.64
CA GLY A 79 -9.28 -6.14 -3.42
C GLY A 79 -8.48 -5.09 -2.64
N THR A 80 -8.87 -3.84 -2.76
CA THR A 80 -8.24 -2.72 -2.04
C THR A 80 -8.42 -2.83 -0.52
N GLY A 81 -9.44 -3.54 -0.07
CA GLY A 81 -9.80 -3.64 1.34
C GLY A 81 -10.38 -2.35 1.90
N GLY A 82 -10.69 -2.35 3.19
CA GLY A 82 -11.10 -1.13 3.90
C GLY A 82 -12.47 -0.56 3.53
N ASP A 83 -13.29 -1.29 2.80
CA ASP A 83 -14.62 -0.86 2.36
C ASP A 83 -15.69 -0.88 3.46
N GLY A 84 -15.36 -1.42 4.64
CA GLY A 84 -16.25 -1.48 5.79
C GLY A 84 -17.48 -2.38 5.63
N THR A 85 -17.58 -3.14 4.54
CA THR A 85 -18.78 -3.94 4.21
C THR A 85 -18.94 -5.19 5.06
N GLY A 86 -17.88 -5.63 5.76
CA GLY A 86 -17.92 -6.80 6.65
C GLY A 86 -18.23 -8.13 5.95
N THR A 87 -18.03 -8.23 4.65
CA THR A 87 -18.25 -9.43 3.85
C THR A 87 -17.26 -10.54 4.22
N PHE A 88 -17.58 -11.79 3.83
CA PHE A 88 -16.60 -12.88 3.90
C PHE A 88 -15.45 -12.62 2.93
N ASN A 89 -14.35 -13.38 3.07
CA ASN A 89 -13.15 -13.19 2.24
C ASN A 89 -13.37 -13.64 0.79
N ILE A 90 -14.03 -12.77 0.00
CA ILE A 90 -14.41 -13.02 -1.38
C ILE A 90 -13.18 -13.33 -2.24
N SER A 91 -12.13 -12.52 -2.13
CA SER A 91 -10.92 -12.68 -2.95
C SER A 91 -10.22 -14.01 -2.72
N THR A 92 -10.12 -14.47 -1.47
CA THR A 92 -9.51 -15.78 -1.17
C THR A 92 -10.39 -16.93 -1.65
N THR A 93 -11.70 -16.83 -1.48
CA THR A 93 -12.64 -17.84 -2.00
C THR A 93 -12.58 -17.93 -3.52
N ALA A 94 -12.58 -16.80 -4.21
CA ALA A 94 -12.42 -16.74 -5.67
C ALA A 94 -11.08 -17.35 -6.13
N ALA A 95 -9.99 -17.11 -5.39
CA ALA A 95 -8.69 -17.69 -5.70
C ALA A 95 -8.72 -19.23 -5.71
N PHE A 96 -9.38 -19.85 -4.73
CA PHE A 96 -9.54 -21.31 -4.70
C PHE A 96 -10.38 -21.84 -5.86
N ILE A 97 -11.47 -21.15 -6.21
CA ILE A 97 -12.33 -21.55 -7.34
C ILE A 97 -11.54 -21.47 -8.64
N ILE A 98 -10.79 -20.40 -8.87
CA ILE A 98 -9.98 -20.20 -10.09
C ILE A 98 -8.85 -21.24 -10.16
N ALA A 99 -8.18 -21.49 -9.03
CA ALA A 99 -7.14 -22.51 -8.98
C ALA A 99 -7.69 -23.92 -9.27
N SER A 100 -8.91 -24.24 -8.81
CA SER A 100 -9.57 -25.52 -9.10
C SER A 100 -9.90 -25.68 -10.58
N ALA A 101 -10.06 -24.58 -11.32
CA ALA A 101 -10.22 -24.59 -12.77
C ALA A 101 -8.89 -24.74 -13.54
N GLY A 102 -7.76 -24.94 -12.83
CA GLY A 102 -6.44 -25.13 -13.43
C GLY A 102 -5.67 -23.86 -13.75
N ILE A 103 -6.17 -22.70 -13.35
CA ILE A 103 -5.48 -21.41 -13.55
C ILE A 103 -4.57 -21.16 -12.33
N PRO A 104 -3.23 -20.99 -12.55
CA PRO A 104 -2.31 -20.70 -11.46
C PRO A 104 -2.63 -19.34 -10.83
N VAL A 105 -2.68 -19.29 -9.50
CA VAL A 105 -2.96 -18.07 -8.74
C VAL A 105 -1.75 -17.74 -7.85
N ALA A 106 -1.29 -16.48 -7.90
CA ALA A 106 -0.35 -15.93 -6.95
C ALA A 106 -1.05 -14.78 -6.22
N LYS A 107 -1.42 -15.02 -4.96
CA LYS A 107 -2.20 -14.05 -4.19
C LYS A 107 -1.34 -13.39 -3.13
N HIS A 108 -1.35 -12.05 -3.11
CA HIS A 108 -0.83 -11.29 -1.97
C HIS A 108 -1.74 -11.52 -0.75
N GLY A 109 -1.16 -12.05 0.32
CA GLY A 109 -1.85 -12.26 1.58
C GLY A 109 -1.68 -11.06 2.52
N ASN A 110 -2.74 -10.67 3.22
CA ASN A 110 -2.67 -9.65 4.25
C ASN A 110 -3.62 -9.97 5.41
N ARG A 111 -3.24 -9.49 6.61
CA ARG A 111 -4.16 -9.52 7.75
C ARG A 111 -5.24 -8.47 7.56
N SER A 112 -6.47 -8.83 7.88
CA SER A 112 -7.58 -7.91 7.76
C SER A 112 -7.46 -6.74 8.75
N MET A 113 -7.76 -5.54 8.29
CA MET A 113 -7.92 -4.35 9.13
C MET A 113 -9.39 -4.14 9.56
N SER A 114 -10.34 -4.60 8.76
CA SER A 114 -11.77 -4.32 8.95
C SER A 114 -12.67 -5.55 8.95
N SER A 115 -12.23 -6.70 8.44
CA SER A 115 -13.00 -7.94 8.44
C SER A 115 -12.52 -8.92 9.52
N LYS A 116 -13.37 -9.92 9.86
CA LYS A 116 -13.05 -10.93 10.87
C LYS A 116 -11.98 -11.93 10.41
N SER A 117 -11.65 -11.97 9.14
CA SER A 117 -10.64 -12.88 8.57
C SER A 117 -9.85 -12.18 7.47
N GLY A 118 -8.53 -12.20 7.57
CA GLY A 118 -7.62 -11.80 6.51
C GLY A 118 -7.39 -12.90 5.47
N SER A 119 -6.53 -12.61 4.48
CA SER A 119 -6.08 -13.58 3.46
C SER A 119 -4.71 -14.19 3.79
N ALA A 120 -4.15 -13.84 4.94
CA ALA A 120 -2.90 -14.41 5.46
C ALA A 120 -3.18 -15.46 6.53
#